data_46b813d5480a261e65de9368af6c1210
#
_entry.id   46b813d5480a261e65de9368af6c1210
#
_cell.length_a   1.000
_cell.length_b   1.000
_cell.length_c   1.000
_cell.angle_alpha   90.00
_cell.angle_beta   90.00
_cell.angle_gamma   90.00
#
_symmetry.space_group_name_H-M   'P 1'
#
loop_
_entity.id
_entity.type
_entity.pdbx_description
1 polymer ?
#
loop_
_entity_poly.entity_id
_entity_poly.type
_entity_poly.pdbx_seq_one_letter_code
_entity_poly.pdbx_strand_id
1 'polypeptide(L)'
;LLLPAQQEEGRMAHLAARFFNALSVRYGRLLAYSLRHRWLSVTVALVIFISLPVLYQMTHSELAPVEDQASVLTAVKAPQNANLAYAQRDGKQLDDIYRDIAETESTWLIMGTDGPAASFGGINLKDWGARERNASEVQEELQARVSQIAGSSIFAFQLAPLPGSSGGLPVQLVLRSPGDYRTVYDTMEWVKQQARDSGLFVVVDSDLDYNKPVARLEIDRSKAASMGISLRDIADSLAVLVGENYLNRFSLDGRSYDVIPQSQRELRLTAQALTRQFVRSANGELVPLSTMVQIQSEVEPNSLRQFNQQNSATLQA
;
A
#
# COMPACT_ATOMS: atom_id res chain seq x y z
N LEU A 1 27.34 -21.98 -74.51
CA LEU A 1 25.98 -22.49 -74.27
C LEU A 1 26.05 -23.55 -73.16
N LEU A 2 25.91 -23.11 -71.88
CA LEU A 2 25.80 -24.03 -70.77
C LEU A 2 24.30 -24.31 -70.53
N LEU A 3 23.90 -25.55 -70.86
CA LEU A 3 22.60 -26.05 -70.49
C LEU A 3 22.56 -26.19 -68.94
N PRO A 4 21.50 -25.77 -68.29
CA PRO A 4 21.40 -25.98 -66.84
C PRO A 4 21.26 -27.50 -66.61
N ALA A 5 22.09 -28.04 -65.71
CA ALA A 5 22.00 -29.38 -65.22
C ALA A 5 20.60 -29.63 -64.63
N GLN A 6 19.88 -30.65 -65.14
CA GLN A 6 18.67 -31.15 -64.47
C GLN A 6 19.10 -31.68 -63.11
N GLN A 7 18.88 -30.88 -62.10
CA GLN A 7 18.95 -31.35 -60.72
C GLN A 7 17.77 -32.29 -60.51
N GLU A 8 18.04 -33.54 -60.16
CA GLU A 8 17.01 -34.49 -59.72
C GLU A 8 16.34 -33.89 -58.48
N GLU A 9 15.13 -33.38 -58.65
CA GLU A 9 14.34 -32.85 -57.56
C GLU A 9 14.08 -34.00 -56.57
N GLY A 10 14.65 -33.87 -55.37
CA GLY A 10 14.49 -34.83 -54.29
C GLY A 10 13.01 -35.04 -53.96
N ARG A 11 12.63 -36.21 -53.43
CA ARG A 11 11.25 -36.55 -53.00
C ARG A 11 10.56 -35.47 -52.19
N MET A 12 11.28 -34.72 -51.39
CA MET A 12 10.78 -33.59 -50.61
C MET A 12 10.35 -32.39 -51.49
N ALA A 13 11.07 -32.10 -52.55
CA ALA A 13 10.72 -31.04 -53.50
C ALA A 13 9.43 -31.38 -54.24
N HIS A 14 9.24 -32.65 -54.66
CA HIS A 14 7.99 -33.13 -55.27
C HIS A 14 6.78 -33.08 -54.30
N LEU A 15 6.99 -33.39 -53.02
CA LEU A 15 5.91 -33.26 -52.01
C LEU A 15 5.55 -31.79 -51.76
N ALA A 16 6.53 -30.93 -51.64
CA ALA A 16 6.31 -29.48 -51.51
C ALA A 16 5.58 -28.90 -52.74
N ALA A 17 6.03 -29.27 -53.97
CA ALA A 17 5.38 -28.84 -55.21
C ALA A 17 3.92 -29.31 -55.31
N ARG A 18 3.62 -30.55 -54.90
CA ARG A 18 2.24 -31.07 -54.86
C ARG A 18 1.38 -30.32 -53.84
N PHE A 19 1.94 -30.03 -52.66
CA PHE A 19 1.24 -29.25 -51.62
C PHE A 19 0.93 -27.82 -52.10
N PHE A 20 1.93 -27.12 -52.65
CA PHE A 20 1.74 -25.77 -53.17
C PHE A 20 0.78 -25.74 -54.38
N ASN A 21 0.86 -26.71 -55.28
CA ASN A 21 -0.10 -26.82 -56.37
C ASN A 21 -1.52 -27.09 -55.91
N ALA A 22 -1.71 -27.98 -54.92
CA ALA A 22 -3.04 -28.24 -54.37
C ALA A 22 -3.57 -26.99 -53.64
N LEU A 23 -2.72 -26.26 -52.92
CA LEU A 23 -3.05 -24.99 -52.27
C LEU A 23 -3.41 -23.90 -53.28
N SER A 24 -2.63 -23.76 -54.36
CA SER A 24 -2.88 -22.81 -55.44
C SER A 24 -4.20 -23.09 -56.14
N VAL A 25 -4.52 -24.34 -56.44
CA VAL A 25 -5.81 -24.72 -57.06
C VAL A 25 -6.98 -24.45 -56.14
N ARG A 26 -6.83 -24.73 -54.82
CA ARG A 26 -7.88 -24.41 -53.84
C ARG A 26 -8.07 -22.90 -53.69
N TYR A 27 -6.97 -22.14 -53.59
CA TYR A 27 -7.01 -20.68 -53.54
C TYR A 27 -7.68 -20.10 -54.81
N GLY A 28 -7.28 -20.56 -56.01
CA GLY A 28 -7.90 -20.11 -57.27
C GLY A 28 -9.40 -20.36 -57.33
N ARG A 29 -9.87 -21.51 -56.81
CA ARG A 29 -11.33 -21.80 -56.75
C ARG A 29 -12.06 -20.90 -55.77
N LEU A 30 -11.48 -20.67 -54.58
CA LEU A 30 -12.04 -19.75 -53.59
C LEU A 30 -12.09 -18.32 -54.11
N LEU A 31 -11.01 -17.86 -54.77
CA LEU A 31 -10.95 -16.55 -55.38
C LEU A 31 -12.00 -16.37 -56.49
N ALA A 32 -12.11 -17.37 -57.41
CA ALA A 32 -13.11 -17.33 -58.45
C ALA A 32 -14.55 -17.36 -57.90
N TYR A 33 -14.79 -18.13 -56.84
CA TYR A 33 -16.07 -18.13 -56.13
C TYR A 33 -16.38 -16.77 -55.48
N SER A 34 -15.41 -16.17 -54.76
CA SER A 34 -15.55 -14.85 -54.16
C SER A 34 -15.83 -13.75 -55.19
N LEU A 35 -15.11 -13.76 -56.30
CA LEU A 35 -15.33 -12.80 -57.42
C LEU A 35 -16.68 -12.98 -58.11
N ARG A 36 -17.11 -14.23 -58.27
CA ARG A 36 -18.43 -14.55 -58.88
C ARG A 36 -19.59 -14.09 -57.98
N HIS A 37 -19.39 -14.18 -56.64
CA HIS A 37 -20.38 -13.79 -55.65
C HIS A 37 -19.96 -12.49 -54.93
N ARG A 38 -19.61 -11.45 -55.71
CA ARG A 38 -19.10 -10.16 -55.23
C ARG A 38 -19.95 -9.55 -54.12
N TRP A 39 -21.25 -9.69 -54.18
CA TRP A 39 -22.17 -9.19 -53.16
C TRP A 39 -22.02 -9.89 -51.82
N LEU A 40 -21.75 -11.20 -51.82
CA LEU A 40 -21.45 -11.95 -50.59
C LEU A 40 -20.17 -11.42 -49.92
N SER A 41 -19.11 -11.20 -50.70
CA SER A 41 -17.85 -10.64 -50.21
C SER A 41 -18.03 -9.23 -49.67
N VAL A 42 -18.82 -8.38 -50.33
CA VAL A 42 -19.16 -7.03 -49.87
C VAL A 42 -19.98 -7.08 -48.57
N THR A 43 -20.95 -8.00 -48.49
CA THR A 43 -21.76 -8.17 -47.27
C THR A 43 -20.88 -8.59 -46.07
N VAL A 44 -19.99 -9.55 -46.26
CA VAL A 44 -19.07 -9.98 -45.21
C VAL A 44 -18.15 -8.82 -44.75
N ALA A 45 -17.59 -8.07 -45.74
CA ALA A 45 -16.77 -6.91 -45.42
C ALA A 45 -17.57 -5.82 -44.64
N LEU A 46 -18.81 -5.60 -45.03
CA LEU A 46 -19.69 -4.64 -44.37
C LEU A 46 -20.02 -5.06 -42.92
N VAL A 47 -20.31 -6.36 -42.71
CA VAL A 47 -20.57 -6.91 -41.37
C VAL A 47 -19.35 -6.75 -40.49
N ILE A 48 -18.14 -7.05 -40.98
CA ILE A 48 -16.90 -6.85 -40.25
C ILE A 48 -16.71 -5.37 -39.95
N PHE A 49 -16.91 -4.48 -40.90
CA PHE A 49 -16.73 -3.06 -40.75
C PHE A 49 -17.72 -2.48 -39.70
N ILE A 50 -18.97 -2.94 -39.69
CA ILE A 50 -19.97 -2.52 -38.68
C ILE A 50 -19.67 -3.11 -37.29
N SER A 51 -19.07 -4.31 -37.23
CA SER A 51 -18.71 -4.94 -35.94
C SER A 51 -17.54 -4.24 -35.22
N LEU A 52 -16.63 -3.58 -35.96
CA LEU A 52 -15.46 -2.93 -35.40
C LEU A 52 -15.78 -1.83 -34.35
N PRO A 53 -16.68 -0.87 -34.60
CA PRO A 53 -17.06 0.12 -33.61
C PRO A 53 -17.71 -0.48 -32.35
N VAL A 54 -18.50 -1.56 -32.55
CA VAL A 54 -19.14 -2.27 -31.43
C VAL A 54 -18.08 -2.97 -30.56
N LEU A 55 -17.17 -3.68 -31.19
CA LEU A 55 -16.05 -4.31 -30.49
C LEU A 55 -15.16 -3.29 -29.78
N TYR A 56 -14.89 -2.15 -30.44
CA TYR A 56 -14.10 -1.05 -29.85
C TYR A 56 -14.76 -0.48 -28.60
N GLN A 57 -16.08 -0.29 -28.61
CA GLN A 57 -16.83 0.20 -27.44
C GLN A 57 -16.92 -0.83 -26.30
N MET A 58 -16.89 -2.12 -26.63
CA MET A 58 -16.91 -3.21 -25.65
C MET A 58 -15.53 -3.53 -25.08
N THR A 59 -14.47 -3.03 -25.70
CA THR A 59 -13.10 -3.25 -25.23
C THR A 59 -12.80 -2.27 -24.10
N HIS A 60 -12.42 -2.77 -22.91
CA HIS A 60 -11.97 -1.95 -21.81
C HIS A 60 -10.67 -1.24 -22.23
N SER A 61 -10.61 0.07 -21.94
CA SER A 61 -9.40 0.84 -22.20
C SER A 61 -8.52 0.78 -20.95
N GLU A 62 -7.59 -0.16 -20.94
CA GLU A 62 -6.64 -0.37 -19.86
C GLU A 62 -5.22 -0.15 -20.37
N LEU A 63 -4.35 0.39 -19.52
CA LEU A 63 -2.94 0.60 -19.86
C LEU A 63 -2.21 -0.74 -19.99
N ALA A 64 -2.55 -1.68 -19.11
CA ALA A 64 -2.17 -3.09 -19.18
C ALA A 64 -3.19 -3.92 -18.39
N PRO A 65 -3.55 -5.11 -18.84
CA PRO A 65 -4.42 -6.02 -18.08
C PRO A 65 -3.71 -6.42 -16.77
N VAL A 66 -4.50 -6.66 -15.72
CA VAL A 66 -3.98 -7.19 -14.46
C VAL A 66 -3.44 -8.59 -14.71
N GLU A 67 -2.14 -8.77 -14.46
CA GLU A 67 -1.48 -10.07 -14.61
C GLU A 67 -1.48 -10.79 -13.26
N ASP A 68 -1.74 -12.08 -13.30
CA ASP A 68 -1.62 -12.94 -12.14
C ASP A 68 -0.13 -13.21 -11.85
N GLN A 69 0.45 -12.45 -10.93
CA GLN A 69 1.85 -12.56 -10.51
C GLN A 69 2.06 -13.59 -9.39
N ALA A 70 1.09 -14.45 -9.12
CA ALA A 70 1.10 -15.43 -8.05
C ALA A 70 1.39 -14.80 -6.66
N SER A 71 0.96 -13.57 -6.43
CA SER A 71 1.10 -12.87 -5.16
C SER A 71 -0.08 -11.93 -4.88
N VAL A 72 -0.51 -11.90 -3.62
CA VAL A 72 -1.49 -10.93 -3.13
C VAL A 72 -0.90 -10.23 -1.93
N LEU A 73 -0.86 -8.91 -2.00
CA LEU A 73 -0.29 -8.05 -0.98
C LEU A 73 -1.37 -7.49 -0.07
N THR A 74 -1.00 -7.12 1.14
CA THR A 74 -1.88 -6.42 2.07
C THR A 74 -1.19 -5.22 2.70
N ALA A 75 -1.91 -4.12 2.78
CA ALA A 75 -1.55 -2.96 3.57
C ALA A 75 -2.45 -2.90 4.80
N VAL A 76 -1.85 -2.78 5.97
CA VAL A 76 -2.54 -2.71 7.26
C VAL A 76 -2.37 -1.31 7.83
N LYS A 77 -3.49 -0.66 8.12
CA LYS A 77 -3.58 0.65 8.79
C LYS A 77 -4.28 0.46 10.13
N ALA A 78 -3.52 0.37 11.20
CA ALA A 78 -4.03 0.31 12.57
C ALA A 78 -4.32 1.73 13.11
N PRO A 79 -5.05 1.87 14.24
CA PRO A 79 -5.22 3.14 14.90
C PRO A 79 -3.88 3.80 15.25
N GLN A 80 -3.80 5.14 15.17
CA GLN A 80 -2.56 5.90 15.41
C GLN A 80 -1.99 5.75 16.83
N ASN A 81 -2.81 5.32 17.78
CA ASN A 81 -2.40 4.98 19.15
C ASN A 81 -2.05 3.49 19.33
N ALA A 82 -2.01 2.71 18.25
CA ALA A 82 -1.58 1.32 18.31
C ALA A 82 -0.13 1.22 18.77
N ASN A 83 0.13 0.29 19.67
CA ASN A 83 1.47 -0.07 20.10
C ASN A 83 1.92 -1.38 19.43
N LEU A 84 3.18 -1.75 19.64
CA LEU A 84 3.73 -2.98 19.07
C LEU A 84 2.92 -4.24 19.45
N ALA A 85 2.41 -4.32 20.68
CA ALA A 85 1.60 -5.47 21.12
C ALA A 85 0.27 -5.55 20.35
N TYR A 86 -0.31 -4.39 20.03
CA TYR A 86 -1.50 -4.31 19.18
C TYR A 86 -1.19 -4.81 17.76
N ALA A 87 -0.11 -4.29 17.15
CA ALA A 87 0.31 -4.70 15.82
C ALA A 87 0.64 -6.21 15.75
N GLN A 88 1.27 -6.76 16.78
CA GLN A 88 1.57 -8.19 16.88
C GLN A 88 0.31 -9.05 16.98
N ARG A 89 -0.71 -8.61 17.73
CA ARG A 89 -1.99 -9.31 17.83
C ARG A 89 -2.69 -9.37 16.48
N ASP A 90 -2.81 -8.22 15.82
CA ASP A 90 -3.46 -8.13 14.51
C ASP A 90 -2.66 -8.84 13.43
N GLY A 91 -1.33 -8.72 13.48
CA GLY A 91 -0.43 -9.44 12.58
C GLY A 91 -0.53 -10.96 12.72
N LYS A 92 -0.73 -11.48 13.94
CA LYS A 92 -0.97 -12.92 14.13
C LYS A 92 -2.29 -13.38 13.53
N GLN A 93 -3.37 -12.62 13.74
CA GLN A 93 -4.67 -12.93 13.13
C GLN A 93 -4.58 -12.90 11.60
N LEU A 94 -3.82 -11.96 11.05
CA LEU A 94 -3.60 -11.85 9.62
C LEU A 94 -2.80 -13.03 9.06
N ASP A 95 -1.72 -13.44 9.74
CA ASP A 95 -0.92 -14.61 9.36
C ASP A 95 -1.72 -15.92 9.44
N ASP A 96 -2.59 -16.06 10.44
CA ASP A 96 -3.52 -17.19 10.55
C ASP A 96 -4.49 -17.24 9.33
N ILE A 97 -5.02 -16.09 8.91
CA ILE A 97 -5.85 -15.99 7.70
C ILE A 97 -5.06 -16.35 6.45
N TYR A 98 -3.82 -15.87 6.31
CA TYR A 98 -2.95 -16.16 5.18
C TYR A 98 -2.71 -17.66 5.00
N ARG A 99 -2.44 -18.36 6.10
CA ARG A 99 -2.15 -19.81 6.11
C ARG A 99 -3.37 -20.65 5.84
N ASP A 100 -4.56 -20.14 6.13
CA ASP A 100 -5.82 -20.85 5.92
C ASP A 100 -6.31 -20.79 4.45
N ILE A 101 -5.68 -19.98 3.61
CA ILE A 101 -5.97 -19.94 2.17
C ILE A 101 -5.24 -21.11 1.48
N ALA A 102 -5.99 -21.97 0.81
CA ALA A 102 -5.49 -23.23 0.25
C ALA A 102 -4.38 -23.06 -0.80
N GLU A 103 -4.43 -21.96 -1.55
CA GLU A 103 -3.47 -21.64 -2.59
C GLU A 103 -2.17 -21.01 -2.09
N THR A 104 -2.08 -20.68 -0.80
CA THR A 104 -0.87 -20.08 -0.21
C THR A 104 0.28 -21.06 -0.22
N GLU A 105 1.42 -20.64 -0.74
CA GLU A 105 2.71 -21.32 -0.66
C GLU A 105 3.55 -20.78 0.51
N SER A 106 3.65 -19.45 0.61
CA SER A 106 4.38 -18.79 1.68
C SER A 106 3.73 -17.47 2.10
N THR A 107 3.97 -17.08 3.35
CA THR A 107 3.47 -15.83 3.92
C THR A 107 4.62 -14.98 4.42
N TRP A 108 4.44 -13.68 4.40
CA TRP A 108 5.37 -12.74 5.01
C TRP A 108 4.61 -11.50 5.51
N LEU A 109 5.11 -10.92 6.60
CA LEU A 109 4.52 -9.73 7.22
C LEU A 109 5.61 -8.88 7.86
N ILE A 110 5.67 -7.61 7.49
CA ILE A 110 6.56 -6.61 8.06
C ILE A 110 5.70 -5.66 8.89
N MET A 111 5.91 -5.67 10.20
CA MET A 111 5.20 -4.79 11.12
C MET A 111 6.03 -3.53 11.39
N GLY A 112 5.35 -2.38 11.47
CA GLY A 112 6.01 -1.12 11.81
C GLY A 112 6.74 -0.45 10.64
N THR A 113 6.24 -0.58 9.42
CA THR A 113 6.85 0.01 8.21
C THR A 113 6.86 1.54 8.24
N ASP A 114 5.86 2.14 8.89
CA ASP A 114 5.77 3.60 9.14
C ASP A 114 5.22 3.79 10.57
N GLY A 115 5.99 3.33 11.55
CA GLY A 115 5.57 3.27 12.96
C GLY A 115 4.62 2.09 13.26
N PRO A 116 4.26 1.89 14.56
CA PRO A 116 3.47 0.73 15.00
C PRO A 116 2.09 0.62 14.35
N ALA A 117 1.57 1.71 13.79
CA ALA A 117 0.25 1.76 13.18
C ALA A 117 0.22 1.25 11.73
N ALA A 118 1.36 1.03 11.10
CA ALA A 118 1.44 0.58 9.71
C ALA A 118 2.16 -0.76 9.60
N SER A 119 1.59 -1.69 8.85
CA SER A 119 2.22 -2.96 8.52
C SER A 119 1.97 -3.30 7.06
N PHE A 120 2.86 -4.07 6.47
CA PHE A 120 2.79 -4.47 5.08
C PHE A 120 3.14 -5.95 4.97
N GLY A 121 2.36 -6.69 4.20
CA GLY A 121 2.57 -8.13 4.08
C GLY A 121 1.94 -8.70 2.84
N GLY A 122 1.87 -10.02 2.79
CA GLY A 122 1.23 -10.71 1.69
C GLY A 122 1.44 -12.20 1.70
N ILE A 123 0.81 -12.82 0.73
CA ILE A 123 0.91 -14.24 0.42
C ILE A 123 1.52 -14.42 -0.96
N ASN A 124 2.41 -15.39 -1.09
CA ASN A 124 2.79 -15.92 -2.38
C ASN A 124 1.95 -17.17 -2.62
N LEU A 125 1.40 -17.27 -3.81
CA LEU A 125 0.54 -18.36 -4.21
C LEU A 125 1.37 -19.46 -4.86
N LYS A 126 0.86 -20.68 -4.80
CA LYS A 126 1.40 -21.84 -5.52
C LYS A 126 1.45 -21.56 -7.03
N ASP A 127 2.28 -22.27 -7.75
CA ASP A 127 2.35 -22.21 -9.22
C ASP A 127 0.96 -22.38 -9.85
N TRP A 128 0.73 -21.72 -10.99
CA TRP A 128 -0.55 -21.71 -11.69
C TRP A 128 -1.10 -23.12 -11.97
N GLY A 129 -0.22 -24.09 -12.26
CA GLY A 129 -0.60 -25.49 -12.48
C GLY A 129 -0.95 -26.27 -11.22
N ALA A 130 -0.66 -25.74 -10.04
CA ALA A 130 -0.89 -26.38 -8.74
C ALA A 130 -2.05 -25.74 -7.94
N ARG A 131 -2.79 -24.79 -8.53
CA ARG A 131 -3.93 -24.11 -7.92
C ARG A 131 -5.12 -24.05 -8.88
N GLU A 132 -6.32 -24.00 -8.33
CA GLU A 132 -7.57 -23.92 -9.10
C GLU A 132 -8.01 -22.48 -9.32
N ARG A 133 -7.70 -21.57 -8.37
CA ARG A 133 -8.12 -20.17 -8.38
C ARG A 133 -6.98 -19.23 -8.80
N ASN A 134 -7.33 -18.17 -9.51
CA ASN A 134 -6.39 -17.10 -9.88
C ASN A 134 -6.15 -16.12 -8.72
N ALA A 135 -5.15 -15.25 -8.85
CA ALA A 135 -4.80 -14.30 -7.80
C ALA A 135 -5.92 -13.30 -7.48
N SER A 136 -6.78 -12.95 -8.44
CA SER A 136 -7.91 -12.04 -8.22
C SER A 136 -9.00 -12.68 -7.37
N GLU A 137 -9.33 -13.94 -7.61
CA GLU A 137 -10.30 -14.69 -6.81
C GLU A 137 -9.80 -14.90 -5.38
N VAL A 138 -8.51 -15.17 -5.23
CA VAL A 138 -7.86 -15.27 -3.89
C VAL A 138 -7.85 -13.93 -3.19
N GLN A 139 -7.59 -12.83 -3.91
CA GLN A 139 -7.64 -11.48 -3.35
C GLN A 139 -9.03 -11.13 -2.81
N GLU A 140 -10.10 -11.47 -3.53
CA GLU A 140 -11.47 -11.23 -3.08
C GLU A 140 -11.79 -11.99 -1.78
N GLU A 141 -11.41 -13.27 -1.70
CA GLU A 141 -11.56 -14.04 -0.47
C GLU A 141 -10.72 -13.46 0.66
N LEU A 142 -9.46 -13.14 0.40
CA LEU A 142 -8.58 -12.53 1.39
C LEU A 142 -9.18 -11.22 1.90
N GLN A 143 -9.65 -10.33 1.02
CA GLN A 143 -10.28 -9.07 1.40
C GLN A 143 -11.52 -9.29 2.28
N ALA A 144 -12.37 -10.25 1.94
CA ALA A 144 -13.55 -10.57 2.74
C ALA A 144 -13.19 -11.05 4.15
N ARG A 145 -12.15 -11.87 4.29
CA ARG A 145 -11.69 -12.39 5.58
C ARG A 145 -10.99 -11.33 6.43
N VAL A 146 -10.07 -10.55 5.84
CA VAL A 146 -9.32 -9.52 6.59
C VAL A 146 -10.21 -8.37 7.04
N SER A 147 -11.30 -8.11 6.34
CA SER A 147 -12.30 -7.10 6.72
C SER A 147 -13.02 -7.43 8.04
N GLN A 148 -12.91 -8.66 8.53
CA GLN A 148 -13.46 -9.09 9.82
C GLN A 148 -12.54 -8.77 11.00
N ILE A 149 -11.28 -8.41 10.75
CA ILE A 149 -10.34 -7.99 11.80
C ILE A 149 -10.77 -6.61 12.30
N ALA A 150 -11.27 -6.57 13.53
CA ALA A 150 -11.76 -5.34 14.11
C ALA A 150 -10.63 -4.41 14.54
N GLY A 151 -10.79 -3.11 14.29
CA GLY A 151 -9.91 -2.05 14.78
C GLY A 151 -8.78 -1.67 13.83
N SER A 152 -8.48 -2.44 12.79
CA SER A 152 -7.52 -2.13 11.74
C SER A 152 -8.20 -2.13 10.37
N SER A 153 -7.78 -1.23 9.49
CA SER A 153 -8.19 -1.24 8.08
C SER A 153 -7.14 -2.01 7.29
N ILE A 154 -7.57 -3.09 6.63
CA ILE A 154 -6.68 -3.97 5.88
C ILE A 154 -7.17 -4.05 4.44
N PHE A 155 -6.27 -3.75 3.50
CA PHE A 155 -6.54 -3.75 2.07
C PHE A 155 -5.69 -4.81 1.39
N ALA A 156 -6.34 -5.73 0.67
CA ALA A 156 -5.69 -6.72 -0.16
C ALA A 156 -5.64 -6.21 -1.62
N PHE A 157 -4.48 -6.28 -2.24
CA PHE A 157 -4.29 -5.79 -3.61
C PHE A 157 -3.20 -6.60 -4.34
N GLN A 158 -3.19 -6.52 -5.65
CA GLN A 158 -2.12 -7.05 -6.50
C GLN A 158 -1.20 -5.91 -6.95
N LEU A 159 0.05 -6.24 -7.23
CA LEU A 159 0.96 -5.28 -7.84
C LEU A 159 0.46 -4.91 -9.25
N ALA A 160 0.55 -3.64 -9.56
CA ALA A 160 0.27 -3.20 -10.91
C ALA A 160 1.30 -3.77 -11.89
N PRO A 161 0.88 -4.20 -13.09
CA PRO A 161 1.74 -4.90 -14.04
C PRO A 161 2.85 -4.01 -14.62
N LEU A 162 2.72 -2.69 -14.57
CA LEU A 162 3.68 -1.75 -15.13
C LEU A 162 4.45 -1.00 -14.05
N PRO A 163 5.79 -0.86 -14.18
CA PRO A 163 6.59 -0.01 -13.33
C PRO A 163 6.15 1.46 -13.47
N GLY A 164 5.99 2.16 -12.35
CA GLY A 164 5.60 3.57 -12.34
C GLY A 164 4.10 3.82 -12.20
N SER A 165 3.25 2.80 -12.21
CA SER A 165 1.94 2.91 -11.63
C SER A 165 2.13 3.09 -10.13
N SER A 166 1.65 4.19 -9.58
CA SER A 166 1.69 4.46 -8.15
C SER A 166 1.07 3.28 -7.41
N GLY A 167 1.86 2.61 -6.57
CA GLY A 167 1.32 1.53 -5.72
C GLY A 167 0.19 2.10 -4.88
N GLY A 168 -1.04 1.56 -5.03
CA GLY A 168 -2.22 2.05 -4.35
C GLY A 168 -3.47 1.80 -5.19
N LEU A 169 -4.57 2.41 -4.79
CA LEU A 169 -5.83 2.34 -5.53
C LEU A 169 -5.70 3.10 -6.88
N PRO A 170 -6.47 2.68 -7.90
CA PRO A 170 -6.29 3.16 -9.28
C PRO A 170 -6.56 4.66 -9.48
N VAL A 171 -7.40 5.25 -8.66
CA VAL A 171 -7.68 6.69 -8.70
C VAL A 171 -6.95 7.40 -7.57
N GLN A 172 -6.10 8.34 -7.93
CA GLN A 172 -5.36 9.16 -6.97
C GLN A 172 -5.59 10.64 -7.28
N LEU A 173 -6.14 11.36 -6.30
CA LEU A 173 -6.38 12.80 -6.36
C LEU A 173 -5.55 13.50 -5.29
N VAL A 174 -4.61 14.36 -5.71
CA VAL A 174 -3.81 15.17 -4.79
C VAL A 174 -4.46 16.54 -4.63
N LEU A 175 -4.98 16.80 -3.44
CA LEU A 175 -5.43 18.11 -3.01
C LEU A 175 -4.26 18.87 -2.39
N ARG A 176 -4.01 20.10 -2.81
CA ARG A 176 -2.94 20.94 -2.26
C ARG A 176 -3.43 22.34 -1.94
N SER A 177 -2.86 22.94 -0.92
CA SER A 177 -3.18 24.31 -0.49
C SER A 177 -1.94 25.00 0.11
N PRO A 178 -1.77 26.30 -0.10
CA PRO A 178 -0.78 27.10 0.61
C PRO A 178 -1.17 27.35 2.08
N GLY A 179 -2.42 27.05 2.47
CA GLY A 179 -2.94 27.18 3.83
C GLY A 179 -2.46 26.07 4.77
N ASP A 180 -3.05 26.02 5.94
CA ASP A 180 -2.75 25.02 6.96
C ASP A 180 -3.31 23.62 6.61
N TYR A 181 -2.81 22.60 7.30
CA TYR A 181 -3.28 21.20 7.09
C TYR A 181 -4.74 21.00 7.52
N ARG A 182 -5.26 21.84 8.41
CA ARG A 182 -6.66 21.74 8.83
C ARG A 182 -7.59 22.07 7.68
N THR A 183 -7.28 23.12 6.92
CA THR A 183 -8.03 23.50 5.72
C THR A 183 -7.96 22.39 4.64
N VAL A 184 -6.77 21.79 4.44
CA VAL A 184 -6.60 20.68 3.51
C VAL A 184 -7.46 19.48 3.94
N TYR A 185 -7.43 19.14 5.24
CA TYR A 185 -8.20 18.04 5.80
C TYR A 185 -9.71 18.25 5.66
N ASP A 186 -10.23 19.41 6.07
CA ASP A 186 -11.67 19.69 6.02
C ASP A 186 -12.18 19.63 4.57
N THR A 187 -11.38 20.11 3.61
CA THR A 187 -11.71 20.01 2.18
C THR A 187 -11.63 18.55 1.69
N MET A 188 -10.63 17.80 2.13
CA MET A 188 -10.46 16.38 1.76
C MET A 188 -11.60 15.52 2.30
N GLU A 189 -12.06 15.77 3.54
CA GLU A 189 -13.21 15.06 4.10
C GLU A 189 -14.49 15.32 3.29
N TRP A 190 -14.70 16.55 2.84
CA TRP A 190 -15.79 16.85 1.93
C TRP A 190 -15.68 16.09 0.59
N VAL A 191 -14.48 16.04 0.00
CA VAL A 191 -14.22 15.28 -1.24
C VAL A 191 -14.45 13.78 -1.03
N LYS A 192 -13.95 13.22 0.09
CA LYS A 192 -14.18 11.81 0.45
C LYS A 192 -15.68 11.50 0.55
N GLN A 193 -16.45 12.38 1.17
CA GLN A 193 -17.88 12.19 1.30
C GLN A 193 -18.56 12.20 -0.06
N GLN A 194 -18.24 13.16 -0.94
CA GLN A 194 -18.79 13.21 -2.30
C GLN A 194 -18.41 11.96 -3.12
N ALA A 195 -17.18 11.48 -2.98
CA ALA A 195 -16.73 10.27 -3.64
C ALA A 195 -17.53 9.02 -3.17
N ARG A 196 -17.79 8.89 -1.87
CA ARG A 196 -18.62 7.80 -1.32
C ARG A 196 -20.06 7.89 -1.80
N ASP A 197 -20.64 9.09 -1.76
CA ASP A 197 -22.04 9.33 -2.15
C ASP A 197 -22.28 9.09 -3.63
N SER A 198 -21.24 9.19 -4.46
CA SER A 198 -21.33 8.89 -5.90
C SER A 198 -21.61 7.42 -6.20
N GLY A 199 -21.28 6.52 -5.28
CA GLY A 199 -21.40 5.06 -5.46
C GLY A 199 -20.45 4.48 -6.53
N LEU A 200 -19.51 5.27 -7.06
CA LEU A 200 -18.57 4.84 -8.09
C LEU A 200 -17.38 4.06 -7.52
N PHE A 201 -17.09 4.24 -6.24
CA PHE A 201 -15.90 3.69 -5.58
C PHE A 201 -16.28 2.71 -4.48
N VAL A 202 -15.61 1.58 -4.43
CA VAL A 202 -15.77 0.57 -3.37
C VAL A 202 -15.05 1.00 -2.10
N VAL A 203 -13.89 1.63 -2.29
CA VAL A 203 -13.04 2.13 -1.19
C VAL A 203 -12.69 3.58 -1.48
N VAL A 204 -12.78 4.44 -0.46
CA VAL A 204 -12.31 5.82 -0.51
C VAL A 204 -11.56 6.12 0.77
N ASP A 205 -10.26 6.36 0.67
CA ASP A 205 -9.38 6.69 1.80
C ASP A 205 -8.48 7.89 1.47
N SER A 206 -7.87 8.46 2.50
CA SER A 206 -6.93 9.59 2.40
C SER A 206 -5.72 9.33 3.28
N ASP A 207 -4.58 9.88 2.88
CA ASP A 207 -3.33 9.83 3.65
C ASP A 207 -3.27 10.87 4.78
N LEU A 208 -4.23 11.81 4.84
CA LEU A 208 -4.32 12.84 5.88
C LEU A 208 -5.57 12.61 6.75
N ASP A 209 -5.33 12.30 8.01
CA ASP A 209 -6.34 12.20 9.05
C ASP A 209 -5.92 13.00 10.28
N TYR A 210 -6.86 13.62 11.00
CA TYR A 210 -6.65 14.18 12.32
C TYR A 210 -7.04 13.16 13.39
N ASN A 211 -6.19 12.18 13.61
CA ASN A 211 -6.47 11.05 14.50
C ASN A 211 -5.27 10.63 15.36
N LYS A 212 -4.16 11.41 15.36
CA LYS A 212 -2.98 11.15 16.16
C LYS A 212 -3.14 11.81 17.53
N PRO A 213 -3.41 11.06 18.61
CA PRO A 213 -3.49 11.62 19.94
C PRO A 213 -2.09 12.04 20.43
N VAL A 214 -1.96 13.27 20.88
CA VAL A 214 -0.72 13.85 21.38
C VAL A 214 -0.95 14.39 22.79
N ALA A 215 0.00 14.14 23.68
CA ALA A 215 0.05 14.76 24.99
C ALA A 215 1.03 15.94 24.95
N ARG A 216 0.50 17.15 24.94
CA ARG A 216 1.28 18.36 25.00
C ARG A 216 1.59 18.70 26.45
N LEU A 217 2.88 18.90 26.75
CA LEU A 217 3.32 19.31 28.07
C LEU A 217 3.50 20.84 28.10
N GLU A 218 2.66 21.51 28.88
CA GLU A 218 2.83 22.93 29.17
C GLU A 218 3.62 23.10 30.44
N ILE A 219 4.79 23.75 30.33
CA ILE A 219 5.71 23.96 31.44
C ILE A 219 5.57 25.41 31.95
N ASP A 220 5.20 25.56 33.21
CA ASP A 220 5.28 26.85 33.91
C ASP A 220 6.75 27.22 34.17
N ARG A 221 7.28 28.03 33.25
CA ARG A 221 8.69 28.45 33.27
C ARG A 221 9.07 29.23 34.52
N SER A 222 8.15 30.08 35.02
CA SER A 222 8.39 30.89 36.20
C SER A 222 8.49 30.02 37.44
N LYS A 223 7.61 29.06 37.57
CA LYS A 223 7.59 28.10 38.66
C LYS A 223 8.79 27.16 38.64
N ALA A 224 9.17 26.64 37.47
CA ALA A 224 10.38 25.84 37.30
C ALA A 224 11.64 26.64 37.73
N ALA A 225 11.78 27.87 37.26
CA ALA A 225 12.91 28.75 37.62
C ALA A 225 12.98 29.05 39.12
N SER A 226 11.83 29.28 39.78
CA SER A 226 11.79 29.53 41.22
C SER A 226 12.25 28.32 42.06
N MET A 227 12.15 27.11 41.50
CA MET A 227 12.61 25.85 42.10
C MET A 227 14.05 25.48 41.69
N GLY A 228 14.73 26.36 40.94
CA GLY A 228 16.07 26.09 40.42
C GLY A 228 16.14 24.96 39.40
N ILE A 229 15.04 24.73 38.63
CA ILE A 229 14.96 23.69 37.61
C ILE A 229 14.95 24.35 36.24
N SER A 230 15.91 24.00 35.38
CA SER A 230 15.93 24.49 34.01
C SER A 230 14.98 23.68 33.10
N LEU A 231 14.53 24.31 32.01
CA LEU A 231 13.74 23.61 30.98
C LEU A 231 14.52 22.46 30.38
N ARG A 232 15.84 22.58 30.33
CA ARG A 232 16.74 21.53 29.81
C ARG A 232 16.72 20.32 30.73
N ASP A 233 16.78 20.51 32.05
CA ASP A 233 16.75 19.40 33.02
C ASP A 233 15.43 18.62 32.93
N ILE A 234 14.31 19.34 32.71
CA ILE A 234 13.01 18.71 32.47
C ILE A 234 13.02 17.91 31.18
N ALA A 235 13.50 18.48 30.05
CA ALA A 235 13.55 17.84 28.75
C ALA A 235 14.47 16.62 28.76
N ASP A 236 15.69 16.74 29.32
CA ASP A 236 16.67 15.66 29.42
C ASP A 236 16.14 14.51 30.30
N SER A 237 15.49 14.86 31.42
CA SER A 237 14.87 13.82 32.28
C SER A 237 13.76 13.07 31.59
N LEU A 238 12.86 13.75 30.88
CA LEU A 238 11.79 13.11 30.13
C LEU A 238 12.33 12.30 28.95
N ALA A 239 13.31 12.83 28.22
CA ALA A 239 13.95 12.13 27.12
C ALA A 239 14.59 10.80 27.56
N VAL A 240 15.19 10.77 28.75
CA VAL A 240 15.78 9.54 29.31
C VAL A 240 14.70 8.61 29.85
N LEU A 241 13.73 9.12 30.62
CA LEU A 241 12.78 8.27 31.33
C LEU A 241 11.68 7.68 30.43
N VAL A 242 11.28 8.39 29.37
CA VAL A 242 10.16 8.00 28.51
C VAL A 242 10.44 8.09 27.01
N GLY A 243 11.50 8.83 26.59
CA GLY A 243 11.85 9.08 25.21
C GLY A 243 12.88 8.13 24.62
N GLU A 244 13.28 7.08 25.34
CA GLU A 244 14.26 6.08 24.90
C GLU A 244 15.64 6.66 24.53
N ASN A 245 16.03 7.80 25.10
CA ASN A 245 17.35 8.37 24.91
C ASN A 245 18.41 7.52 25.64
N TYR A 246 19.54 7.25 24.97
CA TYR A 246 20.62 6.49 25.59
C TYR A 246 21.50 7.39 26.47
N LEU A 247 21.95 6.86 27.60
CA LEU A 247 22.88 7.56 28.48
C LEU A 247 24.35 7.28 28.12
N ASN A 248 24.65 6.06 27.69
CA ASN A 248 25.99 5.60 27.44
C ASN A 248 25.98 4.46 26.43
N ARG A 249 27.18 4.10 25.95
CA ARG A 249 27.44 2.95 25.09
C ARG A 249 28.51 2.08 25.69
N PHE A 250 28.39 0.77 25.51
CA PHE A 250 29.42 -0.18 25.85
C PHE A 250 29.68 -1.14 24.70
N SER A 251 30.92 -1.65 24.62
CA SER A 251 31.30 -2.62 23.60
C SER A 251 31.32 -3.99 24.21
N LEU A 252 30.67 -4.95 23.55
CA LEU A 252 30.68 -6.35 23.91
C LEU A 252 30.80 -7.19 22.61
N ASP A 253 31.78 -8.12 22.59
CA ASP A 253 32.03 -9.03 21.46
C ASP A 253 32.16 -8.29 20.09
N GLY A 254 32.84 -7.15 20.07
CA GLY A 254 33.03 -6.34 18.86
C GLY A 254 31.82 -5.55 18.38
N ARG A 255 30.72 -5.53 19.15
CA ARG A 255 29.52 -4.75 18.86
C ARG A 255 29.32 -3.65 19.90
N SER A 256 28.79 -2.51 19.47
CA SER A 256 28.43 -1.40 20.35
C SER A 256 26.95 -1.48 20.72
N TYR A 257 26.65 -1.37 22.02
CA TYR A 257 25.31 -1.40 22.58
C TYR A 257 24.99 -0.10 23.29
N ASP A 258 23.79 0.42 23.07
CA ASP A 258 23.29 1.59 23.79
C ASP A 258 22.70 1.17 25.14
N VAL A 259 22.97 1.97 26.17
CA VAL A 259 22.34 1.86 27.49
C VAL A 259 21.17 2.80 27.58
N ILE A 260 19.96 2.26 27.47
CA ILE A 260 18.71 3.02 27.47
C ILE A 260 17.97 2.76 28.79
N PRO A 261 18.08 3.67 29.78
CA PRO A 261 17.29 3.57 31.00
C PRO A 261 15.85 4.01 30.72
N GLN A 262 14.90 3.35 31.36
CA GLN A 262 13.49 3.69 31.22
C GLN A 262 12.80 3.63 32.58
N SER A 263 11.78 4.48 32.78
CA SER A 263 10.84 4.31 33.88
C SER A 263 10.13 2.96 33.80
N GLN A 264 9.73 2.42 34.94
CA GLN A 264 8.87 1.24 34.96
C GLN A 264 7.62 1.45 34.11
N ARG A 265 7.13 0.37 33.50
CA ARG A 265 6.03 0.43 32.52
C ARG A 265 4.79 1.13 33.08
N GLU A 266 4.45 0.88 34.34
CA GLU A 266 3.29 1.43 35.04
C GLU A 266 3.34 2.97 35.15
N LEU A 267 4.54 3.55 35.17
CA LEU A 267 4.79 4.99 35.27
C LEU A 267 4.85 5.69 33.90
N ARG A 268 4.67 4.95 32.78
CA ARG A 268 4.67 5.50 31.41
C ARG A 268 3.52 5.02 30.53
N LEU A 269 2.50 4.38 31.12
CA LEU A 269 1.34 3.88 30.37
C LEU A 269 0.38 4.97 29.93
N THR A 270 0.30 6.07 30.66
CA THR A 270 -0.62 7.16 30.38
C THR A 270 0.10 8.50 30.45
N ALA A 271 -0.42 9.50 29.72
CA ALA A 271 0.13 10.85 29.78
C ALA A 271 0.16 11.39 31.22
N GLN A 272 -0.89 11.13 32.02
CA GLN A 272 -0.95 11.55 33.43
C GLN A 272 0.14 10.90 34.28
N ALA A 273 0.61 9.71 33.94
CA ALA A 273 1.69 9.08 34.68
C ALA A 273 3.02 9.85 34.56
N LEU A 274 3.21 10.64 33.49
CA LEU A 274 4.38 11.50 33.31
C LEU A 274 4.49 12.57 34.42
N THR A 275 3.38 13.07 34.91
CA THR A 275 3.38 14.08 35.97
C THR A 275 3.87 13.54 37.32
N ARG A 276 3.91 12.21 37.49
CA ARG A 276 4.44 11.54 38.70
C ARG A 276 5.96 11.36 38.66
N GLN A 277 6.60 11.65 37.52
CA GLN A 277 8.05 11.62 37.40
C GLN A 277 8.67 12.79 38.19
N PHE A 278 9.92 12.63 38.60
CA PHE A 278 10.65 13.63 39.38
C PHE A 278 11.81 14.17 38.56
N VAL A 279 12.06 15.46 38.76
CA VAL A 279 13.25 16.16 38.26
C VAL A 279 14.05 16.67 39.43
N ARG A 280 15.37 16.65 39.33
CA ARG A 280 16.27 17.11 40.35
C ARG A 280 16.44 18.64 40.24
N SER A 281 16.21 19.38 41.34
CA SER A 281 16.49 20.81 41.44
C SER A 281 17.99 21.08 41.60
N ALA A 282 18.39 22.34 41.44
CA ALA A 282 19.78 22.78 41.65
C ALA A 282 20.29 22.46 43.07
N ASN A 283 19.38 22.42 44.06
CA ASN A 283 19.69 22.07 45.45
C ASN A 283 19.79 20.57 45.72
N GLY A 284 19.57 19.74 44.67
CA GLY A 284 19.60 18.30 44.78
C GLY A 284 18.29 17.63 45.20
N GLU A 285 17.22 18.41 45.47
CA GLU A 285 15.91 17.92 45.85
C GLU A 285 15.15 17.35 44.66
N LEU A 286 14.36 16.31 44.89
CA LEU A 286 13.49 15.71 43.87
C LEU A 286 12.12 16.40 43.87
N VAL A 287 11.77 17.07 42.79
CA VAL A 287 10.52 17.80 42.61
C VAL A 287 9.64 17.03 41.60
N PRO A 288 8.37 16.72 41.95
CA PRO A 288 7.48 16.05 40.99
C PRO A 288 7.11 17.01 39.86
N LEU A 289 7.08 16.47 38.60
CA LEU A 289 6.73 17.25 37.43
C LEU A 289 5.34 17.88 37.52
N SER A 290 4.39 17.23 38.22
CA SER A 290 3.04 17.79 38.48
C SER A 290 3.04 19.17 39.09
N THR A 291 4.14 19.59 39.74
CA THR A 291 4.27 20.91 40.37
C THR A 291 4.36 22.02 39.31
N MET A 292 4.96 21.74 38.14
CA MET A 292 5.31 22.76 37.15
C MET A 292 4.86 22.40 35.71
N VAL A 293 4.28 21.23 35.51
CA VAL A 293 3.86 20.75 34.17
C VAL A 293 2.38 20.43 34.20
N GLN A 294 1.66 20.94 33.19
CA GLN A 294 0.29 20.54 32.87
C GLN A 294 0.27 19.75 31.57
N ILE A 295 -0.60 18.76 31.49
CA ILE A 295 -0.76 17.96 30.30
C ILE A 295 -2.08 18.32 29.62
N GLN A 296 -1.99 18.70 28.36
CA GLN A 296 -3.13 18.91 27.48
C GLN A 296 -3.18 17.77 26.46
N SER A 297 -4.36 17.18 26.30
CA SER A 297 -4.59 16.18 25.25
C SER A 297 -5.07 16.88 23.99
N GLU A 298 -4.34 16.73 22.93
CA GLU A 298 -4.64 17.30 21.61
C GLU A 298 -4.70 16.20 20.56
N VAL A 299 -5.25 16.52 19.40
CA VAL A 299 -5.24 15.66 18.24
C VAL A 299 -4.53 16.37 17.11
N GLU A 300 -3.47 15.75 16.62
CA GLU A 300 -2.66 16.23 15.51
C GLU A 300 -2.92 15.43 14.23
N PRO A 301 -2.54 15.95 13.06
CA PRO A 301 -2.56 15.17 11.83
C PRO A 301 -1.60 13.98 11.93
N ASN A 302 -2.02 12.85 11.37
CA ASN A 302 -1.21 11.63 11.34
C ASN A 302 0.10 11.79 10.53
N SER A 303 0.06 12.59 9.47
CA SER A 303 1.20 12.88 8.61
C SER A 303 1.14 14.30 8.06
N LEU A 304 2.30 14.87 7.74
CA LEU A 304 2.43 16.20 7.14
C LEU A 304 3.12 16.03 5.77
N ARG A 305 2.33 15.88 4.71
CA ARG A 305 2.83 15.68 3.36
C ARG A 305 2.78 16.96 2.54
N GLN A 306 3.74 17.14 1.68
CA GLN A 306 3.78 18.24 0.73
C GLN A 306 3.88 17.71 -0.70
N PHE A 307 3.17 18.37 -1.61
CA PHE A 307 3.27 18.15 -3.03
C PHE A 307 3.56 19.48 -3.73
N ASN A 308 4.65 19.54 -4.50
CA ASN A 308 5.13 20.78 -5.13
C ASN A 308 5.21 21.96 -4.12
N GLN A 309 5.83 21.71 -2.95
CA GLN A 309 6.08 22.70 -1.88
C GLN A 309 4.81 23.29 -1.24
N GLN A 310 3.65 22.66 -1.43
CA GLN A 310 2.40 23.03 -0.78
C GLN A 310 1.90 21.89 0.10
N ASN A 311 1.25 22.23 1.20
CA ASN A 311 0.61 21.24 2.06
C ASN A 311 -0.41 20.46 1.25
N SER A 312 -0.39 19.15 1.38
CA SER A 312 -1.20 18.28 0.52
C SER A 312 -1.78 17.10 1.29
N ALA A 313 -2.86 16.58 0.70
CA ALA A 313 -3.43 15.29 1.03
C ALA A 313 -3.77 14.55 -0.26
N THR A 314 -3.62 13.23 -0.26
CA THR A 314 -3.90 12.37 -1.40
C THR A 314 -5.10 11.50 -1.07
N LEU A 315 -6.18 11.64 -1.86
CA LEU A 315 -7.29 10.70 -1.86
C LEU A 315 -6.94 9.53 -2.77
N GLN A 316 -7.26 8.33 -2.33
CA GLN A 316 -7.16 7.09 -3.09
C GLN A 316 -8.53 6.41 -3.15
N ALA A 317 -8.94 6.01 -4.34
CA ALA A 317 -10.24 5.42 -4.58
C ALA A 317 -10.21 4.34 -5.68
#